data_2ea7a5c5d0f00f9e03d925889d080f71
#
_entry.id   2ea7a5c5d0f00f9e03d925889d080f71
#
_cell.length_a   1.000
_cell.length_b   1.000
_cell.length_c   1.000
_cell.angle_alpha   90.00
_cell.angle_beta   90.00
_cell.angle_gamma   90.00
#
_symmetry.space_group_name_H-M   'P 1'
#
loop_
_entity.id
_entity.type
_entity.pdbx_description
1 polymer ?
#
loop_
_entity_poly.entity_id
_entity_poly.type
_entity_poly.pdbx_seq_one_letter_code
_entity_poly.pdbx_strand_id
1 'polypeptide(L)'
;MARYSVNNYTVDVLLADIKSGNIAIPEMQRPFVWDATQVRDLMDSLYKGFPIGYIIVWQNPSVKLKDGTVAIGKKVLIDGQQRITAMAAAIVGQEVLDSHYKWKRVCIAFNPIDEIFEVANSANQKSSKWIPDIAKVLDVSFGSFSFVMEYCQKNGIMDKAQEINDTINRLRAIQNNSIGVITLAEDLDIDSVTEIFIRINSKGVVLSQADFAMSKISSNEIYNGNVTRKTIDYFCHLLESPEDLKEIKKNDAEFAARPEFEAIKWAAAKNAPIYRTCYTDILRVAFTYKFKRGKLADLVSLLSGRDFETREFKIEIEERSFNQLHEAVLQAVNQTNYERYLMIVRSAGIVKKSLIRSQNVLNFGYALFLALRERKVDSNQIEKIVRKWLALSILTGRYSSGSPESAFDYDIKRFFAYDDPMQYLNITEAGELSEAYWKVNLVQRLNTSVASSPYFNMFLVAQIKAHDKGFLSMEIDIESMLENRGDIHHLFPKNYLIKNGIVQAQYNQIANYAFIQQEINIKIKDSSPAHYMTEVIGQCNTKKPVYGGIIEQDRLAENLKQNCIPDGFESMEIGDYQAFLQRRRELMAEKIHQYYDSL
;
A
#
# COMPACT_ATOMS: atom_id res chain seq x y z
N MET A 1 -24.59 31.03 4.23
CA MET A 1 -23.24 31.63 4.34
C MET A 1 -22.34 31.01 3.25
N ALA A 2 -21.28 31.72 2.83
CA ALA A 2 -20.31 31.11 1.91
C ALA A 2 -19.60 29.95 2.61
N ARG A 3 -19.51 28.80 1.96
CA ARG A 3 -18.89 27.61 2.53
C ARG A 3 -17.35 27.68 2.58
N TYR A 4 -16.76 28.69 1.98
CA TYR A 4 -15.31 28.94 1.98
C TYR A 4 -15.01 30.41 1.68
N SER A 5 -13.80 30.83 2.03
CA SER A 5 -13.22 32.11 1.60
C SER A 5 -11.88 31.86 0.90
N VAL A 6 -11.51 32.74 -0.01
CA VAL A 6 -10.19 32.70 -0.67
C VAL A 6 -9.45 33.96 -0.25
N ASN A 7 -8.30 33.76 0.38
CA ASN A 7 -7.43 34.81 0.87
C ASN A 7 -6.06 34.69 0.22
N ASN A 8 -5.41 35.80 -0.05
CA ASN A 8 -4.03 35.80 -0.52
C ASN A 8 -3.08 36.00 0.66
N TYR A 9 -2.16 35.08 0.81
CA TYR A 9 -1.05 35.13 1.75
C TYR A 9 0.25 35.33 0.98
N THR A 10 1.21 36.04 1.53
CA THR A 10 2.58 35.94 1.03
C THR A 10 3.24 34.65 1.54
N VAL A 11 4.26 34.16 0.83
CA VAL A 11 5.05 32.99 1.26
C VAL A 11 5.53 33.17 2.70
N ASP A 12 6.04 34.37 3.02
CA ASP A 12 6.58 34.68 4.36
C ASP A 12 5.50 34.64 5.44
N VAL A 13 4.34 35.25 5.22
CA VAL A 13 3.20 35.18 6.16
C VAL A 13 2.70 33.76 6.37
N LEU A 14 2.61 32.98 5.29
CA LEU A 14 2.19 31.58 5.38
C LEU A 14 3.16 30.75 6.23
N LEU A 15 4.47 30.92 6.00
CA LEU A 15 5.49 30.21 6.78
C LEU A 15 5.52 30.67 8.25
N ALA A 16 5.27 31.96 8.52
CA ALA A 16 5.15 32.49 9.88
C ALA A 16 3.93 31.93 10.62
N ASP A 17 2.76 31.82 9.97
CA ASP A 17 1.55 31.25 10.55
C ASP A 17 1.73 29.76 10.92
N ILE A 18 2.48 29.04 10.11
CA ILE A 18 2.81 27.64 10.38
C ILE A 18 3.77 27.56 11.57
N LYS A 19 4.83 28.37 11.58
CA LYS A 19 5.79 28.40 12.68
C LYS A 19 5.16 28.78 14.02
N SER A 20 4.19 29.69 14.01
CA SER A 20 3.43 30.08 15.21
C SER A 20 2.37 29.07 15.65
N GLY A 21 2.06 28.07 14.80
CA GLY A 21 1.00 27.09 15.05
C GLY A 21 -0.42 27.60 14.80
N ASN A 22 -0.59 28.77 14.18
CA ASN A 22 -1.89 29.28 13.74
C ASN A 22 -2.48 28.39 12.63
N ILE A 23 -1.62 27.87 11.77
CA ILE A 23 -1.95 26.79 10.82
C ILE A 23 -1.28 25.51 11.34
N ALA A 24 -2.09 24.62 11.88
CA ALA A 24 -1.62 23.31 12.29
C ALA A 24 -1.41 22.44 11.03
N ILE A 25 -0.19 21.98 10.84
CA ILE A 25 0.08 20.93 9.86
C ILE A 25 -0.14 19.61 10.58
N PRO A 26 -1.20 18.83 10.25
CA PRO A 26 -1.52 17.59 10.95
C PRO A 26 -0.39 16.58 10.92
N GLU A 27 0.65 16.84 10.15
CA GLU A 27 1.61 15.86 9.70
C GLU A 27 3.07 16.31 9.69
N MET A 28 3.46 17.23 10.56
CA MET A 28 4.90 17.54 10.68
C MET A 28 5.78 16.29 10.96
N GLN A 29 5.15 15.14 11.16
CA GLN A 29 5.84 13.87 11.46
C GLN A 29 5.77 12.81 10.34
N ARG A 30 5.04 13.06 9.24
CA ARG A 30 5.22 12.21 8.06
C ARG A 30 6.55 12.54 7.41
N PRO A 31 7.31 11.51 7.00
CA PRO A 31 8.50 11.74 6.21
C PRO A 31 8.21 12.64 5.03
N PHE A 32 9.13 13.55 4.75
CA PHE A 32 9.06 14.38 3.56
C PHE A 32 9.26 13.49 2.33
N VAL A 33 8.23 13.37 1.50
CA VAL A 33 8.24 12.43 0.36
C VAL A 33 8.67 13.07 -0.96
N TRP A 34 8.68 14.41 -1.04
CA TRP A 34 9.22 15.09 -2.23
C TRP A 34 10.73 14.88 -2.31
N ASP A 35 11.21 14.59 -3.52
CA ASP A 35 12.63 14.63 -3.79
C ASP A 35 13.15 16.08 -3.91
N ALA A 36 14.45 16.24 -3.84
CA ALA A 36 15.08 17.57 -3.93
C ALA A 36 14.85 18.24 -5.30
N THR A 37 14.54 17.47 -6.35
CA THR A 37 14.22 17.98 -7.68
C THR A 37 12.86 18.68 -7.68
N GLN A 38 11.86 18.07 -7.02
CA GLN A 38 10.54 18.68 -6.87
C GLN A 38 10.60 19.97 -6.06
N VAL A 39 11.47 20.03 -5.03
CA VAL A 39 11.70 21.26 -4.27
C VAL A 39 12.35 22.33 -5.14
N ARG A 40 13.34 21.99 -5.95
CA ARG A 40 13.96 22.89 -6.92
C ARG A 40 12.95 23.45 -7.90
N ASP A 41 12.08 22.61 -8.47
CA ASP A 41 11.07 23.01 -9.45
C ASP A 41 10.02 23.94 -8.82
N LEU A 42 9.70 23.76 -7.54
CA LEU A 42 8.84 24.69 -6.80
C LEU A 42 9.53 26.06 -6.63
N MET A 43 10.83 26.10 -6.28
CA MET A 43 11.56 27.37 -6.16
C MET A 43 11.68 28.09 -7.52
N ASP A 44 11.93 27.37 -8.60
CA ASP A 44 11.95 27.92 -9.95
C ASP A 44 10.58 28.49 -10.35
N SER A 45 9.49 27.79 -10.01
CA SER A 45 8.12 28.27 -10.27
C SER A 45 7.82 29.56 -9.50
N LEU A 46 8.19 29.62 -8.21
CA LEU A 46 8.05 30.83 -7.40
C LEU A 46 8.86 32.00 -7.97
N TYR A 47 10.11 31.75 -8.38
CA TYR A 47 10.97 32.77 -8.98
C TYR A 47 10.40 33.34 -10.27
N LYS A 48 9.80 32.51 -11.11
CA LYS A 48 9.14 32.90 -12.37
C LYS A 48 7.73 33.50 -12.17
N GLY A 49 7.24 33.54 -10.93
CA GLY A 49 5.89 34.04 -10.63
C GLY A 49 4.78 33.11 -11.12
N PHE A 50 5.07 31.82 -11.31
CA PHE A 50 4.08 30.84 -11.74
C PHE A 50 3.20 30.43 -10.55
N PRO A 51 1.89 30.15 -10.80
CA PRO A 51 1.00 29.68 -9.74
C PRO A 51 1.41 28.29 -9.26
N ILE A 52 1.58 28.14 -7.96
CA ILE A 52 1.97 26.87 -7.33
C ILE A 52 0.77 26.08 -6.79
N GLY A 53 -0.45 26.52 -7.11
CA GLY A 53 -1.70 25.94 -6.62
C GLY A 53 -2.15 26.53 -5.28
N TYR A 54 -3.37 26.20 -4.87
CA TYR A 54 -3.96 26.67 -3.63
C TYR A 54 -3.49 25.83 -2.44
N ILE A 55 -3.37 26.49 -1.28
CA ILE A 55 -3.31 25.84 0.03
C ILE A 55 -4.73 25.79 0.57
N ILE A 56 -5.16 24.66 1.11
CA ILE A 56 -6.50 24.49 1.67
C ILE A 56 -6.39 24.28 3.16
N VAL A 57 -7.07 25.12 3.93
CA VAL A 57 -7.16 25.03 5.38
C VAL A 57 -8.60 24.95 5.80
N TRP A 58 -8.86 24.25 6.88
CA TRP A 58 -10.18 24.18 7.49
C TRP A 58 -10.13 24.81 8.87
N GLN A 59 -11.07 25.69 9.16
CA GLN A 59 -11.19 26.30 10.45
C GLN A 59 -11.96 25.35 11.38
N ASN A 60 -11.25 24.70 12.29
CA ASN A 60 -11.85 23.75 13.22
C ASN A 60 -12.18 24.43 14.55
N PRO A 61 -13.47 24.55 14.95
CA PRO A 61 -13.86 25.22 16.18
C PRO A 61 -13.61 24.46 17.47
N SER A 62 -13.29 23.16 17.39
CA SER A 62 -13.38 22.23 18.53
C SER A 62 -12.04 21.86 19.20
N VAL A 63 -10.98 22.66 19.09
CA VAL A 63 -9.77 22.41 19.86
C VAL A 63 -9.89 23.06 21.25
N LYS A 64 -10.27 22.27 22.27
CA LYS A 64 -10.09 22.67 23.67
C LYS A 64 -8.61 22.60 24.02
N LEU A 65 -8.07 23.69 24.54
CA LEU A 65 -6.72 23.74 25.10
C LEU A 65 -6.62 22.96 26.41
N LYS A 66 -5.40 22.61 26.82
CA LYS A 66 -5.13 21.90 28.10
C LYS A 66 -5.69 22.58 29.37
N ASP A 67 -6.01 23.87 29.29
CA ASP A 67 -6.60 24.66 30.37
C ASP A 67 -8.15 24.69 30.35
N GLY A 68 -8.79 23.92 29.46
CA GLY A 68 -10.25 23.87 29.33
C GLY A 68 -10.85 25.00 28.50
N THR A 69 -10.06 25.96 28.03
CA THR A 69 -10.53 27.03 27.13
C THR A 69 -10.65 26.52 25.69
N VAL A 70 -11.64 27.05 24.95
CA VAL A 70 -11.76 26.77 23.52
C VAL A 70 -10.71 27.59 22.79
N ALA A 71 -9.75 26.94 22.14
CA ALA A 71 -8.82 27.65 21.26
C ALA A 71 -9.61 28.23 20.11
N ILE A 72 -9.66 29.55 20.04
CA ILE A 72 -10.22 30.25 18.89
C ILE A 72 -9.38 29.85 17.66
N GLY A 73 -9.94 28.92 16.88
CA GLY A 73 -9.63 28.70 15.49
C GLY A 73 -8.18 28.45 15.09
N LYS A 74 -7.51 27.40 15.56
CA LYS A 74 -6.38 26.88 14.78
C LYS A 74 -6.91 26.35 13.47
N LYS A 75 -6.35 26.84 12.35
CA LYS A 75 -6.64 26.31 11.03
C LYS A 75 -5.90 24.99 10.85
N VAL A 76 -6.58 23.98 10.38
CA VAL A 76 -5.98 22.68 10.07
C VAL A 76 -5.68 22.62 8.57
N LEU A 77 -4.45 22.34 8.20
CA LEU A 77 -4.05 22.19 6.81
C LEU A 77 -4.68 20.92 6.22
N ILE A 78 -5.43 21.09 5.14
CA ILE A 78 -6.08 19.98 4.42
C ILE A 78 -5.28 19.60 3.18
N ASP A 79 -4.79 20.57 2.40
CA ASP A 79 -3.94 20.33 1.23
C ASP A 79 -2.80 21.35 1.12
N GLY A 80 -1.72 20.91 0.47
CA GLY A 80 -0.53 21.74 0.23
C GLY A 80 0.64 21.45 1.17
N GLN A 81 0.57 20.41 2.01
CA GLN A 81 1.58 20.09 3.01
C GLN A 81 2.98 19.94 2.43
N GLN A 82 3.14 19.14 1.35
CA GLN A 82 4.46 18.94 0.73
C GLN A 82 5.05 20.25 0.20
N ARG A 83 4.20 21.14 -0.37
CA ARG A 83 4.60 22.46 -0.84
C ARG A 83 5.08 23.35 0.30
N ILE A 84 4.33 23.37 1.40
CA ILE A 84 4.69 24.12 2.60
C ILE A 84 6.00 23.61 3.19
N THR A 85 6.14 22.30 3.36
CA THR A 85 7.37 21.69 3.86
C THR A 85 8.56 21.97 2.94
N ALA A 86 8.37 21.93 1.62
CA ALA A 86 9.39 22.28 0.63
C ALA A 86 9.81 23.76 0.74
N MET A 87 8.86 24.66 0.90
CA MET A 87 9.15 26.09 1.10
C MET A 87 9.89 26.32 2.43
N ALA A 88 9.45 25.70 3.52
CA ALA A 88 10.16 25.78 4.80
C ALA A 88 11.59 25.25 4.71
N ALA A 89 11.80 24.13 4.02
CA ALA A 89 13.12 23.54 3.82
C ALA A 89 14.06 24.41 2.99
N ALA A 90 13.56 24.94 1.85
CA ALA A 90 14.40 25.68 0.90
C ALA A 90 14.56 27.16 1.26
N ILE A 91 13.53 27.81 1.82
CA ILE A 91 13.52 29.26 2.09
C ILE A 91 14.03 29.55 3.50
N VAL A 92 13.49 28.84 4.51
CA VAL A 92 13.85 29.08 5.91
C VAL A 92 15.08 28.26 6.34
N GLY A 93 15.38 27.21 5.60
CA GLY A 93 16.48 26.33 5.96
C GLY A 93 16.14 25.29 7.01
N GLN A 94 14.87 24.97 7.18
CA GLN A 94 14.42 23.96 8.12
C GLN A 94 14.87 22.57 7.66
N GLU A 95 15.40 21.76 8.58
CA GLU A 95 15.61 20.34 8.32
C GLU A 95 14.26 19.62 8.24
N VAL A 96 14.17 18.64 7.35
CA VAL A 96 12.99 17.81 7.13
C VAL A 96 13.32 16.34 7.44
N LEU A 97 12.34 15.63 7.93
CA LEU A 97 12.47 14.20 8.20
C LEU A 97 12.26 13.44 6.89
N ASP A 98 13.28 12.73 6.41
CA ASP A 98 13.20 11.94 5.18
C ASP A 98 12.42 10.62 5.37
N SER A 99 12.25 9.86 4.29
CA SER A 99 11.54 8.58 4.30
C SER A 99 12.17 7.51 5.23
N HIS A 100 13.40 7.70 5.67
CA HIS A 100 14.12 6.85 6.62
C HIS A 100 14.17 7.44 8.05
N TYR A 101 13.30 8.41 8.32
CA TYR A 101 13.24 9.13 9.61
C TYR A 101 14.55 9.79 10.02
N LYS A 102 15.39 10.19 9.02
CA LYS A 102 16.63 10.95 9.23
C LYS A 102 16.40 12.41 8.93
N TRP A 103 16.85 13.27 9.83
CA TRP A 103 16.83 14.70 9.58
C TRP A 103 17.78 15.04 8.44
N LYS A 104 17.25 15.69 7.43
CA LYS A 104 17.97 16.05 6.21
C LYS A 104 17.75 17.51 5.86
N ARG A 105 18.85 18.18 5.56
CA ARG A 105 18.82 19.52 4.98
C ARG A 105 18.61 19.41 3.47
N VAL A 106 17.59 20.06 2.94
CA VAL A 106 17.35 20.19 1.49
C VAL A 106 17.92 21.53 1.04
N CYS A 107 19.07 21.53 0.40
CA CYS A 107 19.72 22.73 -0.10
C CYS A 107 19.45 22.87 -1.60
N ILE A 108 18.95 24.03 -2.00
CA ILE A 108 18.76 24.41 -3.40
C ILE A 108 19.79 25.48 -3.75
N ALA A 109 20.58 25.18 -4.79
CA ALA A 109 21.56 26.10 -5.33
C ALA A 109 20.95 26.99 -6.41
N PHE A 110 21.48 28.21 -6.55
CA PHE A 110 21.05 29.17 -7.56
C PHE A 110 22.26 29.78 -8.27
N ASN A 111 22.19 29.88 -9.58
CA ASN A 111 23.19 30.58 -10.39
C ASN A 111 22.62 31.93 -10.82
N PRO A 112 23.11 33.05 -10.26
CA PRO A 112 22.60 34.39 -10.60
C PRO A 112 22.93 34.86 -12.03
N ILE A 113 23.92 34.27 -12.69
CA ILE A 113 24.32 34.66 -14.05
C ILE A 113 23.32 34.08 -15.06
N ASP A 114 22.96 32.81 -14.88
CA ASP A 114 22.08 32.08 -15.82
C ASP A 114 20.62 32.02 -15.33
N GLU A 115 20.36 32.49 -14.11
CA GLU A 115 19.05 32.49 -13.41
C GLU A 115 18.40 31.10 -13.33
N ILE A 116 19.21 30.09 -12.99
CA ILE A 116 18.78 28.69 -12.90
C ILE A 116 18.95 28.14 -11.49
N PHE A 117 18.03 27.21 -11.13
CA PHE A 117 18.07 26.49 -9.87
C PHE A 117 18.56 25.05 -10.10
N GLU A 118 19.37 24.54 -9.18
CA GLU A 118 19.77 23.14 -9.12
C GLU A 118 19.70 22.61 -7.69
N VAL A 119 19.61 21.29 -7.57
CA VAL A 119 19.83 20.63 -6.29
C VAL A 119 21.30 20.78 -5.93
N ALA A 120 21.60 21.20 -4.69
CA ALA A 120 22.97 21.35 -4.24
C ALA A 120 23.75 20.03 -4.36
N ASN A 121 24.90 20.09 -5.03
CA ASN A 121 25.80 18.96 -5.25
C ASN A 121 27.27 19.41 -5.12
N SER A 122 28.20 18.47 -5.14
CA SER A 122 29.63 18.77 -4.94
C SER A 122 30.22 19.69 -6.03
N ALA A 123 29.64 19.72 -7.22
CA ALA A 123 30.13 20.56 -8.32
C ALA A 123 29.70 22.02 -8.13
N ASN A 124 28.39 22.26 -7.90
CA ASN A 124 27.88 23.61 -7.72
C ASN A 124 28.30 24.23 -6.38
N GLN A 125 28.52 23.42 -5.33
CA GLN A 125 29.09 23.91 -4.05
C GLN A 125 30.53 24.43 -4.14
N LYS A 126 31.32 23.92 -5.09
CA LYS A 126 32.71 24.35 -5.29
C LYS A 126 32.87 25.48 -6.30
N SER A 127 31.83 25.77 -7.08
CA SER A 127 31.87 26.77 -8.14
C SER A 127 31.49 28.15 -7.61
N SER A 128 32.30 29.15 -7.90
CA SER A 128 32.04 30.56 -7.56
C SER A 128 30.81 31.13 -8.25
N LYS A 129 30.35 30.50 -9.33
CA LYS A 129 29.14 30.93 -10.07
C LYS A 129 27.84 30.60 -9.35
N TRP A 130 27.88 29.68 -8.38
CA TRP A 130 26.68 29.21 -7.72
C TRP A 130 26.56 29.72 -6.28
N ILE A 131 25.39 30.12 -5.91
CA ILE A 131 24.98 30.26 -4.51
C ILE A 131 24.58 28.86 -4.07
N PRO A 132 25.31 28.20 -3.17
CA PRO A 132 25.10 26.79 -2.88
C PRO A 132 23.85 26.50 -2.06
N ASP A 133 23.27 27.50 -1.39
CA ASP A 133 22.04 27.40 -0.61
C ASP A 133 21.29 28.73 -0.61
N ILE A 134 20.11 28.78 -1.27
CA ILE A 134 19.30 30.00 -1.37
C ILE A 134 18.79 30.49 -0.02
N ALA A 135 18.61 29.62 0.97
CA ALA A 135 18.15 30.02 2.31
C ALA A 135 19.04 31.09 2.94
N LYS A 136 20.36 31.07 2.64
CA LYS A 136 21.30 32.07 3.13
C LYS A 136 21.05 33.46 2.56
N VAL A 137 20.58 33.53 1.31
CA VAL A 137 20.25 34.79 0.64
C VAL A 137 18.86 35.30 1.04
N LEU A 138 17.97 34.39 1.38
CA LEU A 138 16.61 34.71 1.82
C LEU A 138 16.52 35.06 3.30
N ASP A 139 17.59 34.89 4.06
CA ASP A 139 17.66 35.29 5.46
C ASP A 139 17.54 36.82 5.63
N VAL A 140 16.84 37.25 6.68
CA VAL A 140 16.60 38.66 6.96
C VAL A 140 17.91 39.44 7.19
N SER A 141 18.92 38.80 7.76
CA SER A 141 20.24 39.38 8.05
C SER A 141 21.15 39.48 6.83
N PHE A 142 20.74 39.00 5.67
CA PHE A 142 21.59 38.94 4.48
C PHE A 142 21.95 40.31 3.93
N GLY A 143 23.25 40.58 3.83
CA GLY A 143 23.80 41.82 3.30
C GLY A 143 23.94 41.77 1.77
N SER A 144 22.90 42.15 1.02
CA SER A 144 22.89 42.04 -0.45
C SER A 144 24.05 42.77 -1.12
N PHE A 145 24.36 44.00 -0.71
CA PHE A 145 25.41 44.83 -1.35
C PHE A 145 26.80 44.17 -1.22
N SER A 146 27.18 43.79 -0.01
CA SER A 146 28.51 43.16 0.22
C SER A 146 28.63 41.83 -0.51
N PHE A 147 27.56 41.05 -0.55
CA PHE A 147 27.52 39.79 -1.28
C PHE A 147 27.69 39.99 -2.79
N VAL A 148 26.94 40.91 -3.40
CA VAL A 148 27.01 41.18 -4.85
C VAL A 148 28.43 41.62 -5.25
N MET A 149 29.07 42.51 -4.47
CA MET A 149 30.42 42.96 -4.75
C MET A 149 31.43 41.82 -4.68
N GLU A 150 31.36 40.99 -3.64
CA GLU A 150 32.24 39.83 -3.49
C GLU A 150 32.02 38.79 -4.60
N TYR A 151 30.75 38.51 -4.94
CA TYR A 151 30.37 37.56 -5.99
C TYR A 151 30.90 38.02 -7.37
N CYS A 152 30.69 39.28 -7.72
CA CYS A 152 31.15 39.85 -9.00
C CYS A 152 32.69 39.90 -9.08
N GLN A 153 33.35 40.21 -7.98
CA GLN A 153 34.82 40.20 -7.92
C GLN A 153 35.37 38.78 -8.13
N LYS A 154 34.83 37.79 -7.43
CA LYS A 154 35.24 36.37 -7.56
C LYS A 154 35.04 35.79 -8.95
N ASN A 155 34.03 36.26 -9.67
CA ASN A 155 33.68 35.76 -11.01
C ASN A 155 34.23 36.65 -12.13
N GLY A 156 34.91 37.77 -11.84
CA GLY A 156 35.46 38.68 -12.84
C GLY A 156 34.41 39.43 -13.66
N ILE A 157 33.24 39.72 -13.09
CA ILE A 157 32.06 40.33 -13.77
C ILE A 157 31.59 41.59 -13.04
N MET A 158 32.52 42.42 -12.61
CA MET A 158 32.20 43.68 -11.91
C MET A 158 31.33 44.64 -12.74
N ASP A 159 31.46 44.57 -14.05
CA ASP A 159 30.63 45.31 -15.03
C ASP A 159 29.14 44.93 -14.97
N LYS A 160 28.82 43.75 -14.46
CA LYS A 160 27.44 43.24 -14.32
C LYS A 160 26.91 43.34 -12.89
N ALA A 161 27.56 44.09 -12.00
CA ALA A 161 27.15 44.15 -10.60
C ALA A 161 25.68 44.58 -10.41
N GLN A 162 25.18 45.50 -11.25
CA GLN A 162 23.79 45.93 -11.21
C GLN A 162 22.83 44.80 -11.62
N GLU A 163 23.13 44.05 -12.71
CA GLU A 163 22.33 42.93 -13.18
C GLU A 163 22.24 41.81 -12.10
N ILE A 164 23.38 41.49 -11.49
CA ILE A 164 23.43 40.49 -10.41
C ILE A 164 22.64 41.00 -9.20
N ASN A 165 22.76 42.27 -8.83
CA ASN A 165 21.96 42.81 -7.72
C ASN A 165 20.44 42.69 -7.98
N ASP A 166 20.01 42.99 -9.20
CA ASP A 166 18.61 42.90 -9.58
C ASP A 166 18.13 41.43 -9.56
N THR A 167 18.95 40.50 -10.00
CA THR A 167 18.70 39.06 -9.92
C THR A 167 18.58 38.57 -8.47
N ILE A 168 19.48 39.01 -7.57
CA ILE A 168 19.40 38.69 -6.14
C ILE A 168 18.14 39.28 -5.51
N ASN A 169 17.76 40.52 -5.88
CA ASN A 169 16.51 41.11 -5.39
C ASN A 169 15.29 40.34 -5.87
N ARG A 170 15.28 39.86 -7.13
CA ARG A 170 14.21 38.97 -7.64
C ARG A 170 14.16 37.66 -6.87
N LEU A 171 15.31 37.06 -6.56
CA LEU A 171 15.36 35.85 -5.73
C LEU A 171 14.74 36.11 -4.36
N ARG A 172 15.09 37.22 -3.71
CA ARG A 172 14.51 37.59 -2.40
C ARG A 172 13.02 37.91 -2.47
N ALA A 173 12.53 38.42 -3.61
CA ALA A 173 11.12 38.71 -3.82
C ALA A 173 10.22 37.48 -3.80
N ILE A 174 10.76 36.25 -3.89
CA ILE A 174 10.01 35.00 -3.73
C ILE A 174 9.19 34.99 -2.44
N GLN A 175 9.73 35.54 -1.35
CA GLN A 175 9.07 35.60 -0.05
C GLN A 175 7.78 36.44 -0.08
N ASN A 176 7.69 37.40 -1.00
CA ASN A 176 6.53 38.27 -1.19
C ASN A 176 5.51 37.71 -2.19
N ASN A 177 5.80 36.58 -2.84
CA ASN A 177 4.89 36.00 -3.81
C ASN A 177 3.57 35.60 -3.14
N SER A 178 2.48 35.89 -3.85
CA SER A 178 1.13 35.62 -3.37
C SER A 178 0.76 34.14 -3.56
N ILE A 179 0.27 33.53 -2.50
CA ILE A 179 -0.28 32.17 -2.50
C ILE A 179 -1.77 32.26 -2.13
N GLY A 180 -2.62 31.67 -2.95
CA GLY A 180 -4.04 31.55 -2.64
C GLY A 180 -4.28 30.53 -1.52
N VAL A 181 -4.94 30.95 -0.44
CA VAL A 181 -5.34 30.09 0.67
C VAL A 181 -6.85 30.01 0.71
N ILE A 182 -7.39 28.82 0.47
CA ILE A 182 -8.81 28.51 0.62
C ILE A 182 -9.06 28.12 2.08
N THR A 183 -9.84 28.93 2.79
CA THR A 183 -10.27 28.64 4.15
C THR A 183 -11.70 28.11 4.12
N LEU A 184 -11.87 26.82 4.47
CA LEU A 184 -13.17 26.18 4.61
C LEU A 184 -13.83 26.65 5.90
N ALA A 185 -15.17 26.87 5.87
CA ALA A 185 -15.92 27.36 6.99
C ALA A 185 -15.99 26.34 8.14
N GLU A 186 -16.10 26.82 9.36
CA GLU A 186 -16.11 26.01 10.58
C GLU A 186 -17.38 25.15 10.75
N ASP A 187 -18.49 25.60 10.14
CA ASP A 187 -19.79 24.92 10.17
C ASP A 187 -19.91 23.78 9.15
N LEU A 188 -18.87 23.55 8.34
CA LEU A 188 -18.85 22.41 7.44
C LEU A 188 -18.60 21.11 8.20
N ASP A 189 -19.46 20.12 7.90
CA ASP A 189 -19.18 18.76 8.33
C ASP A 189 -18.01 18.16 7.52
N ILE A 190 -17.41 17.12 8.08
CA ILE A 190 -16.25 16.47 7.50
C ILE A 190 -16.56 15.83 6.14
N ASP A 191 -17.81 15.37 5.91
CA ASP A 191 -18.21 14.78 4.63
C ASP A 191 -18.21 15.86 3.53
N SER A 192 -18.71 17.06 3.85
CA SER A 192 -18.64 18.23 2.96
C SER A 192 -17.19 18.68 2.70
N VAL A 193 -16.34 18.70 3.72
CA VAL A 193 -14.91 19.03 3.59
C VAL A 193 -14.22 18.02 2.68
N THR A 194 -14.51 16.73 2.86
CA THR A 194 -14.00 15.64 2.02
C THR A 194 -14.45 15.78 0.58
N GLU A 195 -15.73 16.05 0.35
CA GLU A 195 -16.27 16.21 -1.00
C GLU A 195 -15.65 17.43 -1.72
N ILE A 196 -15.52 18.56 -1.04
CA ILE A 196 -14.85 19.76 -1.57
C ILE A 196 -13.42 19.40 -1.97
N PHE A 197 -12.70 18.72 -1.10
CA PHE A 197 -11.33 18.33 -1.33
C PHE A 197 -11.19 17.40 -2.56
N ILE A 198 -12.03 16.34 -2.65
CA ILE A 198 -12.05 15.42 -3.81
C ILE A 198 -12.28 16.17 -5.11
N ARG A 199 -13.23 17.11 -5.13
CA ARG A 199 -13.55 17.90 -6.33
C ARG A 199 -12.42 18.82 -6.77
N ILE A 200 -11.72 19.45 -5.82
CA ILE A 200 -10.59 20.33 -6.11
C ILE A 200 -9.40 19.52 -6.65
N ASN A 201 -9.15 18.35 -6.09
CA ASN A 201 -8.00 17.49 -6.45
C ASN A 201 -8.32 16.45 -7.54
N SER A 202 -9.48 16.54 -8.21
CA SER A 202 -9.91 15.54 -9.22
C SER A 202 -8.94 15.34 -10.40
N LYS A 203 -7.90 16.15 -10.52
CA LYS A 203 -6.78 16.02 -11.49
C LYS A 203 -5.42 15.72 -10.84
N GLY A 204 -5.35 15.55 -9.52
CA GLY A 204 -4.13 15.23 -8.76
C GLY A 204 -4.26 13.92 -7.97
N VAL A 205 -3.35 13.68 -7.02
CA VAL A 205 -3.45 12.57 -6.07
C VAL A 205 -4.62 12.86 -5.13
N VAL A 206 -5.73 12.16 -5.32
CA VAL A 206 -6.92 12.29 -4.46
C VAL A 206 -6.59 11.75 -3.07
N LEU A 207 -6.72 12.59 -2.03
CA LEU A 207 -6.65 12.11 -0.65
C LEU A 207 -7.76 11.09 -0.38
N SER A 208 -7.37 9.99 0.22
CA SER A 208 -8.30 8.94 0.60
C SER A 208 -9.01 9.29 1.91
N GLN A 209 -10.12 8.61 2.20
CA GLN A 209 -10.79 8.70 3.51
C GLN A 209 -9.84 8.32 4.65
N ALA A 210 -8.86 7.45 4.38
CA ALA A 210 -7.82 7.09 5.33
C ALA A 210 -6.92 8.29 5.69
N ASP A 211 -6.56 9.13 4.70
CA ASP A 211 -5.75 10.32 4.94
C ASP A 211 -6.49 11.32 5.83
N PHE A 212 -7.80 11.47 5.60
CA PHE A 212 -8.64 12.29 6.47
C PHE A 212 -8.71 11.76 7.89
N ALA A 213 -8.94 10.45 8.04
CA ALA A 213 -8.95 9.83 9.35
C ALA A 213 -7.61 10.04 10.07
N MET A 214 -6.49 9.83 9.37
CA MET A 214 -5.15 10.04 9.91
C MET A 214 -4.90 11.52 10.27
N SER A 215 -5.36 12.46 9.47
CA SER A 215 -5.28 13.88 9.76
C SER A 215 -6.09 14.24 11.02
N LYS A 216 -7.33 13.76 11.11
CA LYS A 216 -8.18 13.97 12.29
C LYS A 216 -7.58 13.35 13.55
N ILE A 217 -7.03 12.14 13.44
CA ILE A 217 -6.34 11.46 14.53
C ILE A 217 -5.14 12.29 15.00
N SER A 218 -4.28 12.77 14.07
CA SER A 218 -3.07 13.50 14.43
C SER A 218 -3.33 14.87 15.07
N SER A 219 -4.43 15.53 14.69
CA SER A 219 -4.79 16.84 15.26
C SER A 219 -5.39 16.77 16.67
N ASN A 220 -5.73 15.58 17.15
CA ASN A 220 -6.29 15.43 18.49
C ASN A 220 -5.20 15.15 19.52
N GLU A 221 -4.92 16.17 20.36
CA GLU A 221 -3.96 16.08 21.46
C GLU A 221 -4.61 15.59 22.77
N ILE A 222 -5.95 15.71 22.89
CA ILE A 222 -6.68 15.44 24.14
C ILE A 222 -6.81 13.94 24.42
N TYR A 223 -7.15 13.16 23.38
CA TYR A 223 -7.44 11.72 23.51
C TYR A 223 -6.31 10.85 22.92
N ASN A 224 -5.07 11.30 23.03
CA ASN A 224 -3.88 10.58 22.53
C ASN A 224 -3.92 10.25 21.03
N GLY A 225 -4.58 11.07 20.22
CA GLY A 225 -4.66 10.85 18.78
C GLY A 225 -3.28 10.82 18.12
N ASN A 226 -2.39 11.75 18.48
CA ASN A 226 -1.02 11.78 17.98
C ASN A 226 -0.25 10.48 18.30
N VAL A 227 -0.44 9.92 19.49
CA VAL A 227 0.19 8.65 19.91
C VAL A 227 -0.34 7.49 19.05
N THR A 228 -1.66 7.43 18.85
CA THR A 228 -2.30 6.43 17.98
C THR A 228 -1.77 6.52 16.56
N ARG A 229 -1.63 7.76 16.05
CA ARG A 229 -1.05 8.02 14.74
C ARG A 229 0.36 7.49 14.59
N LYS A 230 1.26 7.87 15.52
CA LYS A 230 2.66 7.41 15.54
C LYS A 230 2.75 5.89 15.64
N THR A 231 1.88 5.27 16.44
CA THR A 231 1.82 3.81 16.56
C THR A 231 1.56 3.14 15.21
N ILE A 232 0.58 3.66 14.44
CA ILE A 232 0.27 3.14 13.10
C ILE A 232 1.44 3.37 12.13
N ASP A 233 1.93 4.61 12.05
CA ASP A 233 2.95 5.00 11.07
C ASP A 233 4.25 4.25 11.31
N TYR A 234 4.75 4.22 12.54
CA TYR A 234 6.00 3.53 12.86
C TYR A 234 5.89 2.01 12.75
N PHE A 235 4.75 1.43 13.11
CA PHE A 235 4.52 0.00 12.89
C PHE A 235 4.62 -0.37 11.42
N CYS A 236 3.89 0.34 10.56
CA CYS A 236 3.90 0.09 9.12
C CYS A 236 5.29 0.32 8.51
N HIS A 237 5.98 1.39 8.95
CA HIS A 237 7.32 1.69 8.49
C HIS A 237 8.32 0.59 8.90
N LEU A 238 8.29 0.12 10.14
CA LEU A 238 9.20 -0.92 10.63
C LEU A 238 8.97 -2.28 9.96
N LEU A 239 7.76 -2.58 9.48
CA LEU A 239 7.51 -3.76 8.64
C LEU A 239 8.15 -3.65 7.25
N GLU A 240 8.33 -2.43 6.74
CA GLU A 240 8.94 -2.17 5.42
C GLU A 240 10.44 -1.95 5.52
N SER A 241 10.89 -1.14 6.50
CA SER A 241 12.27 -0.71 6.72
C SER A 241 12.72 -0.98 8.16
N PRO A 242 13.00 -2.25 8.50
CA PRO A 242 13.37 -2.65 9.87
C PRO A 242 14.63 -1.96 10.41
N GLU A 243 15.54 -1.59 9.51
CA GLU A 243 16.82 -0.92 9.81
C GLU A 243 16.65 0.45 10.45
N ASP A 244 15.51 1.11 10.22
CA ASP A 244 15.26 2.47 10.70
C ASP A 244 14.82 2.54 12.18
N LEU A 245 14.68 1.41 12.87
CA LEU A 245 14.31 1.35 14.30
C LEU A 245 15.19 2.24 15.18
N LYS A 246 16.50 2.28 14.89
CA LYS A 246 17.45 3.07 15.67
C LYS A 246 17.25 4.57 15.46
N GLU A 247 16.98 4.97 14.23
CA GLU A 247 16.74 6.38 13.88
C GLU A 247 15.42 6.88 14.46
N ILE A 248 14.34 6.08 14.38
CA ILE A 248 13.05 6.40 15.02
C ILE A 248 13.26 6.61 16.53
N LYS A 249 13.95 5.66 17.20
CA LYS A 249 14.21 5.76 18.64
C LYS A 249 15.03 7.00 19.02
N LYS A 250 15.99 7.39 18.18
CA LYS A 250 16.83 8.57 18.39
C LYS A 250 16.08 9.87 18.17
N ASN A 251 15.29 9.93 17.11
CA ASN A 251 14.64 11.16 16.65
C ASN A 251 13.27 11.43 17.29
N ASP A 252 12.65 10.40 17.88
CA ASP A 252 11.41 10.52 18.65
C ASP A 252 11.54 9.80 20.01
N ALA A 253 12.47 10.29 20.84
CA ALA A 253 12.76 9.70 22.15
C ALA A 253 11.55 9.72 23.10
N GLU A 254 10.66 10.70 22.97
CA GLU A 254 9.42 10.78 23.76
C GLU A 254 8.49 9.61 23.45
N PHE A 255 8.24 9.35 22.16
CA PHE A 255 7.43 8.20 21.77
C PHE A 255 8.14 6.87 22.06
N ALA A 256 9.46 6.82 21.89
CA ALA A 256 10.25 5.63 22.18
C ALA A 256 10.23 5.19 23.66
N ALA A 257 9.87 6.10 24.57
CA ALA A 257 9.70 5.79 26.00
C ALA A 257 8.28 5.29 26.35
N ARG A 258 7.36 5.23 25.38
CA ARG A 258 5.96 4.85 25.62
C ARG A 258 5.71 3.35 25.48
N PRO A 259 4.67 2.82 26.13
CA PRO A 259 4.25 1.43 25.97
C PRO A 259 3.89 1.07 24.53
N GLU A 260 3.37 2.02 23.76
CA GLU A 260 2.99 1.85 22.38
C GLU A 260 4.20 1.53 21.48
N PHE A 261 5.36 2.15 21.75
CA PHE A 261 6.59 1.81 21.03
C PHE A 261 7.06 0.39 21.35
N GLU A 262 6.98 -0.02 22.61
CA GLU A 262 7.29 -1.40 23.00
C GLU A 262 6.37 -2.41 22.29
N ALA A 263 5.09 -2.05 22.09
CA ALA A 263 4.11 -2.89 21.41
C ALA A 263 4.40 -3.08 19.92
N ILE A 264 5.14 -2.17 19.26
CA ILE A 264 5.40 -2.21 17.81
C ILE A 264 6.84 -2.56 17.42
N LYS A 265 7.83 -2.41 18.31
CA LYS A 265 9.26 -2.59 17.99
C LYS A 265 9.59 -3.98 17.43
N TRP A 266 8.78 -4.99 17.73
CA TRP A 266 8.92 -6.35 17.20
C TRP A 266 8.83 -6.41 15.68
N ALA A 267 8.13 -5.45 15.04
CA ALA A 267 8.00 -5.36 13.59
C ALA A 267 9.36 -5.24 12.89
N ALA A 268 10.34 -4.60 13.53
CA ALA A 268 11.70 -4.49 13.01
C ALA A 268 12.50 -5.81 13.05
N ALA A 269 12.08 -6.79 13.84
CA ALA A 269 12.74 -8.09 13.94
C ALA A 269 12.15 -9.15 13.01
N LYS A 270 11.09 -8.84 12.28
CA LYS A 270 10.33 -9.80 11.49
C LYS A 270 10.36 -9.49 10.01
N ASN A 271 10.67 -10.50 9.22
CA ASN A 271 10.35 -10.47 7.80
C ASN A 271 8.89 -10.91 7.63
N ALA A 272 8.02 -10.02 7.15
CA ALA A 272 6.60 -10.28 6.91
C ALA A 272 6.33 -10.40 5.39
N PRO A 273 6.71 -11.52 4.74
CA PRO A 273 6.67 -11.63 3.28
C PRO A 273 5.25 -11.72 2.70
N ILE A 274 4.25 -12.06 3.52
CA ILE A 274 2.87 -12.29 3.07
C ILE A 274 2.01 -11.05 3.28
N TYR A 275 2.09 -10.43 4.45
CA TYR A 275 1.22 -9.34 4.86
C TYR A 275 2.06 -8.18 5.39
N ARG A 276 2.39 -7.23 4.51
CA ARG A 276 2.97 -5.93 4.86
C ARG A 276 1.85 -4.90 4.79
N THR A 277 1.63 -4.20 5.88
CA THR A 277 0.54 -3.25 6.01
C THR A 277 1.03 -1.82 5.84
N CYS A 278 0.22 -1.00 5.18
CA CYS A 278 0.31 0.45 5.26
C CYS A 278 -0.69 0.99 6.30
N TYR A 279 -0.62 2.29 6.60
CA TYR A 279 -1.51 2.91 7.58
C TYR A 279 -3.01 2.74 7.24
N THR A 280 -3.37 2.76 5.96
CA THR A 280 -4.75 2.52 5.51
C THR A 280 -5.22 1.11 5.86
N ASP A 281 -4.32 0.12 5.78
CA ASP A 281 -4.64 -1.27 6.11
C ASP A 281 -4.92 -1.41 7.62
N ILE A 282 -4.04 -0.85 8.46
CA ILE A 282 -4.21 -0.90 9.93
C ILE A 282 -5.47 -0.15 10.36
N LEU A 283 -5.75 1.02 9.79
CA LEU A 283 -6.99 1.74 10.06
C LEU A 283 -8.22 0.92 9.70
N ARG A 284 -8.25 0.31 8.50
CA ARG A 284 -9.36 -0.55 8.09
C ARG A 284 -9.55 -1.73 9.02
N VAL A 285 -8.46 -2.42 9.36
CA VAL A 285 -8.52 -3.55 10.28
C VAL A 285 -9.05 -3.11 11.64
N ALA A 286 -8.45 -2.09 12.26
CA ALA A 286 -8.84 -1.60 13.57
C ALA A 286 -10.30 -1.12 13.61
N PHE A 287 -10.70 -0.34 12.61
CA PHE A 287 -12.05 0.19 12.51
C PHE A 287 -13.08 -0.93 12.27
N THR A 288 -12.82 -1.80 11.29
CA THR A 288 -13.76 -2.86 10.95
C THR A 288 -13.99 -3.81 12.12
N TYR A 289 -12.91 -4.23 12.79
CA TYR A 289 -13.05 -5.19 13.87
C TYR A 289 -13.69 -4.59 15.13
N LYS A 290 -13.35 -3.36 15.52
CA LYS A 290 -13.82 -2.78 16.80
C LYS A 290 -15.20 -2.13 16.66
N PHE A 291 -15.41 -1.36 15.59
CA PHE A 291 -16.64 -0.60 15.41
C PHE A 291 -17.71 -1.37 14.63
N LYS A 292 -17.38 -2.54 14.07
CA LYS A 292 -18.28 -3.34 13.21
C LYS A 292 -18.80 -2.53 12.01
N ARG A 293 -17.92 -1.70 11.44
CA ARG A 293 -18.17 -0.82 10.29
C ARG A 293 -17.02 -0.90 9.29
N GLY A 294 -17.31 -0.75 8.00
CA GLY A 294 -16.31 -0.86 6.94
C GLY A 294 -15.93 0.45 6.27
N LYS A 295 -16.74 1.50 6.40
CA LYS A 295 -16.54 2.77 5.68
C LYS A 295 -15.71 3.73 6.51
N LEU A 296 -14.50 4.09 6.06
CA LEU A 296 -13.62 5.02 6.78
C LEU A 296 -14.21 6.43 6.94
N ALA A 297 -15.16 6.84 6.09
CA ALA A 297 -15.94 8.06 6.29
C ALA A 297 -16.73 8.04 7.61
N ASP A 298 -17.24 6.87 8.00
CA ASP A 298 -17.92 6.70 9.30
C ASP A 298 -16.94 6.88 10.47
N LEU A 299 -15.70 6.41 10.32
CA LEU A 299 -14.65 6.64 11.34
C LEU A 299 -14.41 8.12 11.54
N VAL A 300 -14.23 8.88 10.46
CA VAL A 300 -14.00 10.33 10.53
C VAL A 300 -15.16 11.03 11.21
N SER A 301 -16.40 10.64 10.90
CA SER A 301 -17.61 11.17 11.54
C SER A 301 -17.64 10.87 13.04
N LEU A 302 -17.33 9.64 13.46
CA LEU A 302 -17.26 9.24 14.88
C LEU A 302 -16.18 9.99 15.64
N LEU A 303 -14.99 10.16 15.05
CA LEU A 303 -13.88 10.93 15.62
C LEU A 303 -14.19 12.44 15.68
N SER A 304 -15.22 12.91 15.00
CA SER A 304 -15.76 14.26 15.13
C SER A 304 -16.92 14.35 16.13
N GLY A 305 -17.28 13.25 16.79
CA GLY A 305 -18.34 13.22 17.80
C GLY A 305 -19.74 13.00 17.23
N ARG A 306 -19.89 12.63 15.94
CA ARG A 306 -21.21 12.48 15.32
C ARG A 306 -21.96 11.26 15.84
N ASP A 307 -23.14 11.49 16.35
CA ASP A 307 -24.12 10.47 16.66
C ASP A 307 -24.90 10.08 15.40
N PHE A 308 -24.85 8.80 15.02
CA PHE A 308 -25.53 8.34 13.79
C PHE A 308 -27.06 8.22 13.93
N GLU A 309 -27.58 8.16 15.17
CA GLU A 309 -29.01 8.08 15.44
C GLU A 309 -29.66 9.46 15.50
N THR A 310 -29.09 10.35 16.31
CA THR A 310 -29.60 11.72 16.47
C THR A 310 -29.07 12.71 15.46
N ARG A 311 -27.96 12.37 14.78
CA ARG A 311 -27.21 13.23 13.86
C ARG A 311 -26.59 14.47 14.51
N GLU A 312 -26.54 14.51 15.84
CA GLU A 312 -25.94 15.58 16.63
C GLU A 312 -24.46 15.27 16.90
N PHE A 313 -23.71 16.30 17.29
CA PHE A 313 -22.32 16.17 17.71
C PHE A 313 -22.23 16.14 19.24
N LYS A 314 -21.60 15.09 19.80
CA LYS A 314 -21.47 14.85 21.23
C LYS A 314 -20.01 14.56 21.58
N ILE A 315 -19.47 15.26 22.57
CA ILE A 315 -18.08 15.09 23.03
C ILE A 315 -17.83 13.66 23.55
N GLU A 316 -18.82 13.04 24.18
CA GLU A 316 -18.73 11.68 24.71
C GLU A 316 -18.55 10.63 23.59
N ILE A 317 -19.09 10.92 22.39
CA ILE A 317 -18.89 10.05 21.23
C ILE A 317 -17.48 10.22 20.67
N GLU A 318 -16.97 11.45 20.59
CA GLU A 318 -15.60 11.73 20.18
C GLU A 318 -14.61 11.01 21.11
N GLU A 319 -14.68 11.26 22.42
CA GLU A 319 -13.81 10.64 23.43
C GLU A 319 -13.86 9.10 23.35
N ARG A 320 -15.05 8.52 23.35
CA ARG A 320 -15.22 7.08 23.24
C ARG A 320 -14.63 6.53 21.96
N SER A 321 -14.80 7.23 20.85
CA SER A 321 -14.32 6.77 19.54
C SER A 321 -12.80 6.81 19.46
N PHE A 322 -12.15 7.84 19.99
CA PHE A 322 -10.69 7.88 20.06
C PHE A 322 -10.12 6.77 20.94
N ASN A 323 -10.70 6.55 22.13
CA ASN A 323 -10.27 5.50 23.04
C ASN A 323 -10.45 4.10 22.42
N GLN A 324 -11.60 3.84 21.79
CA GLN A 324 -11.86 2.58 21.09
C GLN A 324 -10.91 2.36 19.91
N LEU A 325 -10.60 3.43 19.17
CA LEU A 325 -9.66 3.33 18.05
C LEU A 325 -8.24 3.04 18.54
N HIS A 326 -7.79 3.71 19.60
CA HIS A 326 -6.48 3.46 20.20
C HIS A 326 -6.33 2.00 20.65
N GLU A 327 -7.31 1.48 21.42
CA GLU A 327 -7.33 0.07 21.80
C GLU A 327 -7.30 -0.87 20.58
N ALA A 328 -8.11 -0.53 19.56
CA ALA A 328 -8.19 -1.31 18.35
C ALA A 328 -6.85 -1.37 17.59
N VAL A 329 -6.16 -0.25 17.50
CA VAL A 329 -4.83 -0.18 16.89
C VAL A 329 -3.84 -1.03 17.67
N LEU A 330 -3.80 -0.93 19.00
CA LEU A 330 -2.93 -1.75 19.84
C LEU A 330 -3.18 -3.26 19.66
N GLN A 331 -4.44 -3.68 19.47
CA GLN A 331 -4.75 -5.07 19.16
C GLN A 331 -4.30 -5.47 17.75
N ALA A 332 -4.45 -4.58 16.77
CA ALA A 332 -4.05 -4.84 15.38
C ALA A 332 -2.52 -4.91 15.20
N VAL A 333 -1.76 -4.13 15.98
CA VAL A 333 -0.28 -4.16 15.95
C VAL A 333 0.32 -5.14 16.96
N ASN A 334 -0.50 -5.85 17.75
CA ASN A 334 -0.03 -6.82 18.73
C ASN A 334 0.65 -8.00 18.05
N GLN A 335 1.89 -8.31 18.46
CA GLN A 335 2.71 -9.38 17.89
C GLN A 335 1.99 -10.72 17.84
N THR A 336 1.42 -11.15 18.96
CA THR A 336 0.73 -12.46 19.06
C THR A 336 -0.46 -12.54 18.12
N ASN A 337 -1.27 -11.48 18.02
CA ASN A 337 -2.41 -11.43 17.12
C ASN A 337 -1.97 -11.50 15.67
N TYR A 338 -0.98 -10.70 15.32
CA TYR A 338 -0.46 -10.61 13.96
C TYR A 338 0.15 -11.95 13.51
N GLU A 339 0.99 -12.55 14.35
CA GLU A 339 1.64 -13.84 14.06
C GLU A 339 0.63 -14.99 13.97
N ARG A 340 -0.35 -15.05 14.88
CA ARG A 340 -1.41 -16.07 14.81
C ARG A 340 -2.23 -15.95 13.53
N TYR A 341 -2.58 -14.73 13.15
CA TYR A 341 -3.26 -14.51 11.88
C TYR A 341 -2.41 -14.97 10.69
N LEU A 342 -1.12 -14.64 10.66
CA LEU A 342 -0.22 -15.12 9.60
C LEU A 342 -0.11 -16.65 9.57
N MET A 343 -0.14 -17.33 10.73
CA MET A 343 -0.18 -18.79 10.78
C MET A 343 -1.46 -19.33 10.11
N ILE A 344 -2.61 -18.69 10.33
CA ILE A 344 -3.87 -19.08 9.69
C ILE A 344 -3.77 -18.89 8.17
N VAL A 345 -3.25 -17.75 7.70
CA VAL A 345 -3.04 -17.47 6.27
C VAL A 345 -2.13 -18.52 5.62
N ARG A 346 -1.01 -18.86 6.28
CA ARG A 346 -0.09 -19.91 5.80
C ARG A 346 -0.74 -21.28 5.80
N SER A 347 -1.50 -21.60 6.85
CA SER A 347 -2.19 -22.88 6.95
C SER A 347 -3.25 -23.09 5.86
N ALA A 348 -3.73 -21.99 5.25
CA ALA A 348 -4.54 -22.03 4.05
C ALA A 348 -3.74 -22.25 2.75
N GLY A 349 -2.40 -22.40 2.81
CA GLY A 349 -1.54 -22.57 1.64
C GLY A 349 -1.07 -21.23 1.01
N ILE A 350 -1.41 -20.10 1.63
CA ILE A 350 -1.01 -18.77 1.14
C ILE A 350 0.35 -18.42 1.74
N VAL A 351 1.43 -18.80 1.07
CA VAL A 351 2.80 -18.68 1.58
C VAL A 351 3.52 -17.40 1.13
N LYS A 352 3.02 -16.74 0.08
CA LYS A 352 3.65 -15.57 -0.54
C LYS A 352 2.61 -14.52 -0.96
N LYS A 353 2.96 -13.23 -0.84
CA LYS A 353 2.07 -12.11 -1.21
C LYS A 353 1.62 -12.16 -2.69
N SER A 354 2.47 -12.65 -3.60
CA SER A 354 2.14 -12.75 -5.02
C SER A 354 0.95 -13.69 -5.32
N LEU A 355 0.59 -14.58 -4.40
CA LEU A 355 -0.59 -15.44 -4.48
C LEU A 355 -1.90 -14.70 -4.18
N ILE A 356 -1.83 -13.49 -3.62
CA ILE A 356 -3.01 -12.67 -3.32
C ILE A 356 -2.94 -11.38 -4.11
N ARG A 357 -3.93 -11.15 -4.96
CA ARG A 357 -4.03 -9.93 -5.77
C ARG A 357 -4.53 -8.72 -4.97
N SER A 358 -5.46 -8.93 -4.05
CA SER A 358 -6.08 -7.86 -3.27
C SER A 358 -5.67 -7.91 -1.81
N GLN A 359 -4.97 -6.87 -1.33
CA GLN A 359 -4.62 -6.68 0.08
C GLN A 359 -5.87 -6.66 0.97
N ASN A 360 -7.01 -6.19 0.45
CA ASN A 360 -8.26 -6.11 1.20
C ASN A 360 -8.78 -7.48 1.67
N VAL A 361 -8.46 -8.56 0.96
CA VAL A 361 -8.79 -9.92 1.42
C VAL A 361 -8.09 -10.22 2.75
N LEU A 362 -6.79 -9.88 2.85
CA LEU A 362 -6.03 -10.04 4.10
C LEU A 362 -6.51 -9.09 5.19
N ASN A 363 -6.81 -7.84 4.83
CA ASN A 363 -7.30 -6.84 5.79
C ASN A 363 -8.61 -7.28 6.43
N PHE A 364 -9.58 -7.74 5.63
CA PHE A 364 -10.85 -8.23 6.18
C PHE A 364 -10.66 -9.51 6.99
N GLY A 365 -9.86 -10.45 6.49
CA GLY A 365 -9.53 -11.68 7.23
C GLY A 365 -8.93 -11.39 8.61
N TYR A 366 -8.03 -10.39 8.71
CA TYR A 366 -7.44 -9.98 9.98
C TYR A 366 -8.46 -9.29 10.90
N ALA A 367 -9.28 -8.40 10.36
CA ALA A 367 -10.37 -7.77 11.11
C ALA A 367 -11.35 -8.80 11.67
N LEU A 368 -11.74 -9.78 10.85
CA LEU A 368 -12.62 -10.89 11.25
C LEU A 368 -11.97 -11.75 12.36
N PHE A 369 -10.69 -12.11 12.20
CA PHE A 369 -9.93 -12.83 13.22
C PHE A 369 -9.95 -12.11 14.58
N LEU A 370 -9.63 -10.80 14.60
CA LEU A 370 -9.63 -10.00 15.82
C LEU A 370 -11.03 -9.91 16.42
N ALA A 371 -12.05 -9.71 15.59
CA ALA A 371 -13.43 -9.57 16.02
C ALA A 371 -13.99 -10.86 16.64
N LEU A 372 -13.67 -12.02 16.06
CA LEU A 372 -14.07 -13.34 16.59
C LEU A 372 -13.32 -13.66 17.89
N ARG A 373 -12.05 -13.27 18.01
CA ARG A 373 -11.29 -13.40 19.27
C ARG A 373 -11.87 -12.54 20.38
N GLU A 374 -12.23 -11.29 20.10
CA GLU A 374 -12.89 -10.40 21.06
C GLU A 374 -14.21 -11.00 21.56
N ARG A 375 -14.96 -11.67 20.66
CA ARG A 375 -16.19 -12.41 20.98
C ARG A 375 -15.94 -13.71 21.74
N LYS A 376 -14.68 -14.12 21.93
CA LYS A 376 -14.28 -15.37 22.60
C LYS A 376 -14.79 -16.64 21.89
N VAL A 377 -14.88 -16.61 20.57
CA VAL A 377 -15.15 -17.80 19.75
C VAL A 377 -14.00 -18.80 19.91
N ASP A 378 -14.30 -20.09 19.84
CA ASP A 378 -13.29 -21.15 19.92
C ASP A 378 -12.19 -20.99 18.85
N SER A 379 -10.93 -21.25 19.22
CA SER A 379 -9.79 -21.00 18.33
C SER A 379 -9.83 -21.83 17.04
N ASN A 380 -10.26 -23.10 17.11
CA ASN A 380 -10.36 -23.97 15.92
C ASN A 380 -11.46 -23.46 14.98
N GLN A 381 -12.56 -22.99 15.55
CA GLN A 381 -13.66 -22.39 14.79
C GLN A 381 -13.22 -21.09 14.12
N ILE A 382 -12.47 -20.22 14.82
CA ILE A 382 -11.89 -19.00 14.24
C ILE A 382 -10.98 -19.36 13.05
N GLU A 383 -10.08 -20.31 13.23
CA GLU A 383 -9.16 -20.71 12.17
C GLU A 383 -9.90 -21.23 10.93
N LYS A 384 -10.90 -22.08 11.13
CA LYS A 384 -11.74 -22.62 10.05
C LYS A 384 -12.47 -21.49 9.31
N ILE A 385 -13.16 -20.59 10.05
CA ILE A 385 -13.89 -19.47 9.46
C ILE A 385 -12.95 -18.58 8.64
N VAL A 386 -11.81 -18.20 9.22
CA VAL A 386 -10.88 -17.26 8.54
C VAL A 386 -10.27 -17.91 7.30
N ARG A 387 -9.81 -19.17 7.37
CA ARG A 387 -9.27 -19.89 6.19
C ARG A 387 -10.29 -19.97 5.05
N LYS A 388 -11.50 -20.45 5.34
CA LYS A 388 -12.55 -20.55 4.34
C LYS A 388 -12.97 -19.20 3.78
N TRP A 389 -13.06 -18.18 4.64
CA TRP A 389 -13.43 -16.83 4.19
C TRP A 389 -12.37 -16.18 3.29
N LEU A 390 -11.06 -16.41 3.56
CA LEU A 390 -9.99 -15.97 2.69
C LEU A 390 -10.12 -16.59 1.29
N ALA A 391 -10.26 -17.92 1.22
CA ALA A 391 -10.40 -18.64 -0.04
C ALA A 391 -11.66 -18.22 -0.80
N LEU A 392 -12.82 -18.15 -0.12
CA LEU A 392 -14.09 -17.68 -0.69
C LEU A 392 -13.94 -16.26 -1.25
N SER A 393 -13.33 -15.35 -0.50
CA SER A 393 -13.16 -13.96 -0.92
C SER A 393 -12.28 -13.81 -2.17
N ILE A 394 -11.27 -14.67 -2.34
CA ILE A 394 -10.44 -14.70 -3.55
C ILE A 394 -11.24 -15.26 -4.73
N LEU A 395 -11.92 -16.39 -4.54
CA LEU A 395 -12.69 -17.08 -5.58
C LEU A 395 -13.87 -16.25 -6.11
N THR A 396 -14.51 -15.47 -5.24
CA THR A 396 -15.65 -14.63 -5.62
C THR A 396 -15.24 -13.21 -6.03
N GLY A 397 -13.99 -12.81 -5.78
CA GLY A 397 -13.50 -11.45 -6.02
C GLY A 397 -14.10 -10.41 -5.06
N ARG A 398 -14.57 -10.84 -3.88
CA ARG A 398 -15.42 -10.10 -2.95
C ARG A 398 -14.88 -8.71 -2.56
N TYR A 399 -13.59 -8.58 -2.36
CA TYR A 399 -12.94 -7.31 -1.96
C TYR A 399 -12.05 -6.72 -3.06
N SER A 400 -12.19 -7.20 -4.29
CA SER A 400 -11.35 -6.82 -5.42
C SER A 400 -12.10 -6.00 -6.48
N SER A 401 -13.43 -5.92 -6.38
CA SER A 401 -14.31 -5.22 -7.32
C SER A 401 -15.29 -4.33 -6.57
N GLY A 402 -15.76 -3.27 -7.21
CA GLY A 402 -16.72 -2.33 -6.62
C GLY A 402 -16.14 -1.50 -5.47
N SER A 403 -16.91 -1.36 -4.39
CA SER A 403 -16.50 -0.65 -3.17
C SER A 403 -16.08 -1.65 -2.07
N PRO A 404 -14.79 -1.88 -1.84
CA PRO A 404 -14.34 -2.77 -0.77
C PRO A 404 -14.86 -2.39 0.62
N GLU A 405 -14.97 -1.09 0.91
CA GLU A 405 -15.48 -0.59 2.19
C GLU A 405 -16.94 -0.95 2.43
N SER A 406 -17.77 -0.91 1.38
CA SER A 406 -19.18 -1.33 1.48
C SER A 406 -19.30 -2.84 1.70
N ALA A 407 -18.43 -3.63 1.07
CA ALA A 407 -18.37 -5.07 1.30
C ALA A 407 -17.91 -5.41 2.73
N PHE A 408 -16.88 -4.70 3.25
CA PHE A 408 -16.44 -4.82 4.64
C PHE A 408 -17.57 -4.52 5.62
N ASP A 409 -18.27 -3.40 5.40
CA ASP A 409 -19.40 -2.97 6.24
C ASP A 409 -20.52 -4.00 6.27
N TYR A 410 -20.86 -4.54 5.10
CA TYR A 410 -21.88 -5.57 4.97
C TYR A 410 -21.49 -6.87 5.68
N ASP A 411 -20.29 -7.38 5.39
CA ASP A 411 -19.84 -8.69 5.88
C ASP A 411 -19.62 -8.71 7.38
N ILE A 412 -18.96 -7.66 7.93
CA ILE A 412 -18.71 -7.65 9.37
C ILE A 412 -20.02 -7.58 10.16
N LYS A 413 -21.00 -6.80 9.70
CA LYS A 413 -22.33 -6.74 10.34
C LYS A 413 -23.04 -8.08 10.26
N ARG A 414 -22.94 -8.78 9.14
CA ARG A 414 -23.55 -10.10 8.94
C ARG A 414 -22.93 -11.17 9.84
N PHE A 415 -21.60 -11.20 9.98
CA PHE A 415 -20.96 -12.12 10.91
C PHE A 415 -21.41 -11.92 12.36
N PHE A 416 -21.79 -10.69 12.73
CA PHE A 416 -22.25 -10.36 14.08
C PHE A 416 -23.78 -10.32 14.25
N ALA A 417 -24.52 -10.53 13.18
CA ALA A 417 -25.99 -10.69 13.23
C ALA A 417 -26.44 -12.09 13.66
N TYR A 418 -25.52 -13.07 13.64
CA TYR A 418 -25.79 -14.46 14.05
C TYR A 418 -25.06 -14.78 15.37
N ASP A 419 -25.67 -15.63 16.18
CA ASP A 419 -25.04 -16.11 17.41
C ASP A 419 -23.85 -17.01 17.11
N ASP A 420 -23.96 -17.87 16.12
CA ASP A 420 -22.85 -18.65 15.57
C ASP A 420 -22.34 -18.03 14.27
N PRO A 421 -21.09 -17.53 14.23
CA PRO A 421 -20.48 -16.95 13.02
C PRO A 421 -20.39 -17.94 11.84
N MET A 422 -20.38 -19.25 12.10
CA MET A 422 -20.39 -20.27 11.06
C MET A 422 -21.65 -20.22 10.20
N GLN A 423 -22.78 -19.77 10.74
CA GLN A 423 -24.03 -19.67 9.98
C GLN A 423 -23.89 -18.73 8.79
N TYR A 424 -23.27 -17.55 9.00
CA TYR A 424 -23.09 -16.61 7.89
C TYR A 424 -22.11 -17.13 6.84
N LEU A 425 -21.00 -17.78 7.27
CA LEU A 425 -20.09 -18.45 6.35
C LEU A 425 -20.85 -19.48 5.49
N ASN A 426 -21.60 -20.40 6.11
CA ASN A 426 -22.31 -21.46 5.42
C ASN A 426 -23.37 -20.92 4.44
N ILE A 427 -24.11 -19.86 4.82
CA ILE A 427 -25.10 -19.22 3.94
C ILE A 427 -24.41 -18.60 2.72
N THR A 428 -23.27 -17.92 2.93
CA THR A 428 -22.51 -17.28 1.85
C THR A 428 -21.90 -18.32 0.91
N GLU A 429 -21.35 -19.39 1.48
CA GLU A 429 -20.77 -20.53 0.77
C GLU A 429 -21.84 -21.21 -0.13
N ALA A 430 -23.00 -21.52 0.41
CA ALA A 430 -24.08 -22.12 -0.35
C ALA A 430 -24.61 -21.20 -1.48
N GLY A 431 -24.61 -19.89 -1.25
CA GLY A 431 -25.08 -18.92 -2.24
C GLY A 431 -24.09 -18.62 -3.36
N GLU A 432 -22.79 -18.52 -3.03
CA GLU A 432 -21.78 -18.04 -3.97
C GLU A 432 -20.92 -19.17 -4.60
N LEU A 433 -20.71 -20.28 -3.89
CA LEU A 433 -19.91 -21.42 -4.32
C LEU A 433 -20.77 -22.66 -4.60
N SER A 434 -21.87 -22.47 -5.31
CA SER A 434 -22.78 -23.55 -5.70
C SER A 434 -22.11 -24.58 -6.63
N GLU A 435 -22.75 -25.74 -6.82
CA GLU A 435 -22.34 -26.74 -7.82
C GLU A 435 -22.07 -26.13 -9.21
N ALA A 436 -22.93 -25.19 -9.65
CA ALA A 436 -22.78 -24.49 -10.93
C ALA A 436 -21.53 -23.59 -10.94
N TYR A 437 -21.19 -22.99 -9.80
CA TYR A 437 -19.95 -22.23 -9.68
C TYR A 437 -18.74 -23.14 -9.95
N TRP A 438 -18.66 -24.27 -9.28
CA TRP A 438 -17.50 -25.18 -9.39
C TRP A 438 -17.37 -25.82 -10.78
N LYS A 439 -18.49 -26.30 -11.33
CA LYS A 439 -18.48 -27.07 -12.59
C LYS A 439 -18.47 -26.20 -13.85
N VAL A 440 -18.96 -24.97 -13.77
CA VAL A 440 -19.11 -24.11 -14.96
C VAL A 440 -18.36 -22.79 -14.79
N ASN A 441 -18.71 -22.01 -13.76
CA ASN A 441 -18.18 -20.64 -13.65
C ASN A 441 -16.67 -20.61 -13.43
N LEU A 442 -16.15 -21.45 -12.53
CA LEU A 442 -14.71 -21.51 -12.25
C LEU A 442 -13.92 -22.02 -13.46
N VAL A 443 -14.43 -23.03 -14.18
CA VAL A 443 -13.84 -23.55 -15.41
C VAL A 443 -13.72 -22.44 -16.46
N GLN A 444 -14.76 -21.61 -16.63
CA GLN A 444 -14.73 -20.46 -17.53
C GLN A 444 -13.73 -19.39 -17.06
N ARG A 445 -13.64 -19.11 -15.77
CA ARG A 445 -12.71 -18.13 -15.19
C ARG A 445 -11.25 -18.58 -15.32
N LEU A 446 -10.98 -19.87 -15.41
CA LEU A 446 -9.69 -20.45 -15.72
C LEU A 446 -9.30 -20.34 -17.22
N ASN A 447 -10.24 -19.89 -18.09
CA ASN A 447 -9.95 -19.61 -19.50
C ASN A 447 -9.36 -18.20 -19.66
N THR A 448 -8.11 -18.04 -19.30
CA THR A 448 -7.40 -16.75 -19.34
C THR A 448 -5.91 -16.95 -19.60
N SER A 449 -5.28 -15.93 -20.20
CA SER A 449 -3.83 -15.85 -20.38
C SER A 449 -3.10 -15.13 -19.24
N VAL A 450 -3.84 -14.60 -18.26
CA VAL A 450 -3.27 -13.77 -17.17
C VAL A 450 -2.67 -14.66 -16.10
N ALA A 451 -1.35 -14.80 -16.07
CA ALA A 451 -0.63 -15.60 -15.08
C ALA A 451 -0.83 -15.13 -13.63
N SER A 452 -1.16 -13.85 -13.42
CA SER A 452 -1.52 -13.30 -12.10
C SER A 452 -3.02 -13.41 -11.78
N SER A 453 -3.77 -14.23 -12.51
CA SER A 453 -5.19 -14.47 -12.26
C SER A 453 -5.40 -15.01 -10.84
N PRO A 454 -6.38 -14.50 -10.07
CA PRO A 454 -6.68 -15.03 -8.74
C PRO A 454 -7.06 -16.52 -8.78
N TYR A 455 -7.62 -17.00 -9.88
CA TYR A 455 -8.00 -18.41 -10.04
C TYR A 455 -6.79 -19.31 -10.28
N PHE A 456 -5.79 -18.83 -11.03
CA PHE A 456 -4.52 -19.55 -11.17
C PHE A 456 -3.74 -19.55 -9.86
N ASN A 457 -3.73 -18.42 -9.16
CA ASN A 457 -3.13 -18.35 -7.83
C ASN A 457 -3.81 -19.33 -6.86
N MET A 458 -5.16 -19.46 -6.90
CA MET A 458 -5.86 -20.45 -6.07
C MET A 458 -5.54 -21.89 -6.45
N PHE A 459 -5.29 -22.17 -7.73
CA PHE A 459 -4.77 -23.48 -8.15
C PHE A 459 -3.40 -23.75 -7.54
N LEU A 460 -2.48 -22.78 -7.58
CA LEU A 460 -1.17 -22.90 -6.93
C LEU A 460 -1.27 -23.07 -5.41
N VAL A 461 -2.18 -22.32 -4.76
CA VAL A 461 -2.47 -22.47 -3.34
C VAL A 461 -2.97 -23.88 -3.01
N ALA A 462 -3.85 -24.45 -3.85
CA ALA A 462 -4.32 -25.82 -3.70
C ALA A 462 -3.19 -26.84 -3.84
N GLN A 463 -2.28 -26.66 -4.79
CA GLN A 463 -1.09 -27.49 -4.96
C GLN A 463 -0.13 -27.39 -3.77
N ILE A 464 0.13 -26.18 -3.28
CA ILE A 464 0.97 -25.93 -2.10
C ILE A 464 0.38 -26.65 -0.88
N LYS A 465 -0.91 -26.50 -0.64
CA LYS A 465 -1.61 -27.13 0.49
C LYS A 465 -1.59 -28.66 0.40
N ALA A 466 -1.60 -29.22 -0.82
CA ALA A 466 -1.47 -30.66 -1.06
C ALA A 466 -0.02 -31.16 -1.08
N HIS A 467 0.98 -30.28 -0.94
CA HIS A 467 2.42 -30.59 -1.07
C HIS A 467 2.76 -31.22 -2.43
N ASP A 468 2.06 -30.80 -3.49
CA ASP A 468 2.28 -31.28 -4.84
C ASP A 468 3.69 -30.93 -5.34
N LYS A 469 4.28 -31.86 -6.09
CA LYS A 469 5.56 -31.63 -6.76
C LYS A 469 5.38 -30.89 -8.07
N GLY A 470 6.40 -30.13 -8.48
CA GLY A 470 6.43 -29.56 -9.80
C GLY A 470 6.35 -30.60 -10.91
N PHE A 471 5.95 -30.18 -12.10
CA PHE A 471 5.82 -31.09 -13.25
C PHE A 471 7.14 -31.82 -13.54
N LEU A 472 7.10 -33.13 -13.63
CA LEU A 472 8.24 -34.05 -13.77
C LEU A 472 9.31 -33.93 -12.67
N SER A 473 9.02 -33.26 -11.58
CA SER A 473 9.93 -33.15 -10.44
C SER A 473 9.64 -34.26 -9.42
N MET A 474 10.70 -34.92 -8.97
CA MET A 474 10.60 -35.97 -7.94
C MET A 474 10.52 -35.40 -6.53
N GLU A 475 11.32 -34.40 -6.22
CA GLU A 475 11.51 -33.92 -4.84
C GLU A 475 10.99 -32.49 -4.61
N ILE A 476 11.14 -31.60 -5.60
CA ILE A 476 10.87 -30.17 -5.41
C ILE A 476 9.38 -29.91 -5.57
N ASP A 477 8.78 -29.38 -4.51
CA ASP A 477 7.37 -29.00 -4.49
C ASP A 477 7.12 -27.58 -5.06
N ILE A 478 5.84 -27.27 -5.27
CA ILE A 478 5.41 -25.99 -5.86
C ILE A 478 5.80 -24.80 -4.95
N GLU A 479 5.76 -24.97 -3.61
CA GLU A 479 6.16 -23.91 -2.68
C GLU A 479 7.63 -23.54 -2.87
N SER A 480 8.50 -24.54 -2.88
CA SER A 480 9.96 -24.38 -3.11
C SER A 480 10.26 -23.76 -4.47
N MET A 481 9.53 -24.15 -5.53
CA MET A 481 9.69 -23.57 -6.86
C MET A 481 9.28 -22.09 -6.91
N LEU A 482 8.23 -21.71 -6.21
CA LEU A 482 7.83 -20.31 -6.10
C LEU A 482 8.85 -19.45 -5.35
N GLU A 483 9.53 -20.00 -4.34
CA GLU A 483 10.58 -19.30 -3.59
C GLU A 483 11.87 -19.15 -4.39
N ASN A 484 12.29 -20.19 -5.10
CA ASN A 484 13.61 -20.33 -5.74
C ASN A 484 13.60 -20.16 -7.27
N ARG A 485 12.62 -19.45 -7.83
CA ARG A 485 12.48 -19.17 -9.27
C ARG A 485 12.32 -20.43 -10.14
N GLY A 486 11.37 -21.31 -9.79
CA GLY A 486 10.90 -22.31 -10.75
C GLY A 486 10.37 -21.63 -12.02
N ASP A 487 10.63 -22.23 -13.17
CA ASP A 487 10.14 -21.72 -14.45
C ASP A 487 8.67 -22.09 -14.65
N ILE A 488 7.91 -21.18 -15.29
CA ILE A 488 6.60 -21.52 -15.84
C ILE A 488 6.81 -22.16 -17.20
N HIS A 489 6.49 -23.44 -17.29
CA HIS A 489 6.56 -24.21 -18.51
C HIS A 489 5.20 -24.25 -19.22
N HIS A 490 5.23 -24.21 -20.55
CA HIS A 490 4.06 -24.51 -21.39
C HIS A 490 4.02 -26.03 -21.65
N LEU A 491 3.03 -26.72 -21.15
CA LEU A 491 2.88 -28.19 -21.33
C LEU A 491 2.82 -28.59 -22.80
N PHE A 492 2.08 -27.86 -23.64
CA PHE A 492 2.33 -27.78 -25.07
C PHE A 492 3.34 -26.67 -25.29
N PRO A 493 4.61 -26.96 -25.62
CA PRO A 493 5.67 -25.98 -25.68
C PRO A 493 5.36 -24.80 -26.57
N LYS A 494 5.68 -23.60 -26.13
CA LYS A 494 5.37 -22.34 -26.84
C LYS A 494 5.83 -22.37 -28.31
N ASN A 495 7.09 -22.80 -28.57
CA ASN A 495 7.62 -22.81 -29.91
C ASN A 495 6.98 -23.89 -30.82
N TYR A 496 6.57 -25.02 -30.23
CA TYR A 496 5.77 -26.02 -30.90
C TYR A 496 4.43 -25.44 -31.39
N LEU A 497 3.72 -24.73 -30.50
CA LEU A 497 2.44 -24.10 -30.83
C LEU A 497 2.59 -23.00 -31.89
N ILE A 498 3.64 -22.18 -31.82
CA ILE A 498 3.92 -21.12 -32.81
C ILE A 498 4.19 -21.75 -34.19
N LYS A 499 5.01 -22.81 -34.27
CA LYS A 499 5.29 -23.54 -35.53
C LYS A 499 4.03 -24.11 -36.17
N ASN A 500 3.01 -24.40 -35.36
CA ASN A 500 1.72 -24.92 -35.82
C ASN A 500 0.64 -23.81 -35.98
N GLY A 501 1.03 -22.52 -36.02
CA GLY A 501 0.14 -21.42 -36.35
C GLY A 501 -0.71 -20.90 -35.19
N ILE A 502 -0.45 -21.33 -33.95
CA ILE A 502 -1.19 -20.85 -32.76
C ILE A 502 -0.67 -19.47 -32.34
N VAL A 503 -1.57 -18.50 -32.24
CA VAL A 503 -1.23 -17.11 -31.89
C VAL A 503 -1.08 -16.91 -30.37
N GLN A 504 -0.45 -15.80 -29.99
CA GLN A 504 -0.06 -15.52 -28.59
C GLN A 504 -1.22 -15.62 -27.60
N ALA A 505 -2.38 -15.09 -27.93
CA ALA A 505 -3.56 -15.15 -27.07
C ALA A 505 -4.03 -16.59 -26.81
N GLN A 506 -3.75 -17.50 -27.70
CA GLN A 506 -4.15 -18.91 -27.64
C GLN A 506 -3.10 -19.80 -26.95
N TYR A 507 -1.79 -19.55 -27.16
CA TYR A 507 -0.79 -20.38 -26.50
C TYR A 507 -0.49 -19.93 -25.07
N ASN A 508 -0.64 -18.66 -24.73
CA ASN A 508 -0.51 -18.17 -23.37
C ASN A 508 -1.83 -18.37 -22.60
N GLN A 509 -2.09 -19.61 -22.20
CA GLN A 509 -3.25 -19.97 -21.40
C GLN A 509 -2.79 -20.57 -20.08
N ILE A 510 -3.39 -20.15 -18.95
CA ILE A 510 -3.00 -20.69 -17.63
C ILE A 510 -3.19 -22.21 -17.55
N ALA A 511 -4.16 -22.74 -18.30
CA ALA A 511 -4.35 -24.18 -18.43
C ALA A 511 -3.26 -24.88 -19.25
N ASN A 512 -2.33 -24.14 -19.86
CA ASN A 512 -1.13 -24.67 -20.49
C ASN A 512 0.12 -24.50 -19.61
N TYR A 513 0.00 -23.92 -18.39
CA TYR A 513 1.13 -23.65 -17.52
C TYR A 513 1.31 -24.72 -16.44
N ALA A 514 2.56 -25.09 -16.19
CA ALA A 514 2.98 -25.88 -15.05
C ALA A 514 4.31 -25.32 -14.49
N PHE A 515 4.54 -25.45 -13.21
CA PHE A 515 5.85 -25.16 -12.62
C PHE A 515 6.77 -26.36 -12.81
N ILE A 516 7.99 -26.10 -13.27
CA ILE A 516 8.99 -27.09 -13.61
C ILE A 516 10.39 -26.61 -13.22
N GLN A 517 11.31 -27.53 -13.02
CA GLN A 517 12.72 -27.20 -12.89
C GLN A 517 13.32 -26.75 -14.22
N GLN A 518 14.16 -25.71 -14.19
CA GLN A 518 14.72 -25.08 -15.40
C GLN A 518 15.45 -26.07 -16.29
N GLU A 519 16.24 -27.01 -15.72
CA GLU A 519 16.98 -28.02 -16.46
C GLU A 519 16.07 -29.00 -17.21
N ILE A 520 14.88 -29.29 -16.69
CA ILE A 520 13.91 -30.15 -17.38
C ILE A 520 13.26 -29.36 -18.50
N ASN A 521 12.89 -28.09 -18.25
CA ASN A 521 12.31 -27.20 -19.25
C ASN A 521 13.23 -27.04 -20.50
N ILE A 522 14.52 -26.83 -20.25
CA ILE A 522 15.53 -26.72 -21.34
C ILE A 522 15.62 -28.00 -22.18
N LYS A 523 15.44 -29.18 -21.61
CA LYS A 523 15.49 -30.46 -22.31
C LYS A 523 14.26 -30.71 -23.16
N ILE A 524 13.07 -30.31 -22.73
CA ILE A 524 11.81 -30.50 -23.47
C ILE A 524 11.82 -29.67 -24.77
N LYS A 525 12.40 -28.48 -24.78
CA LYS A 525 12.50 -27.59 -25.94
C LYS A 525 11.15 -27.31 -26.62
N ASP A 526 11.02 -27.70 -27.90
CA ASP A 526 9.84 -27.49 -28.74
C ASP A 526 9.22 -28.82 -29.22
N SER A 527 9.43 -29.89 -28.45
CA SER A 527 8.88 -31.21 -28.73
C SER A 527 7.38 -31.27 -28.43
N SER A 528 6.60 -32.01 -29.21
CA SER A 528 5.19 -32.27 -28.90
C SER A 528 5.05 -33.04 -27.58
N PRO A 529 3.90 -32.95 -26.87
CA PRO A 529 3.63 -33.79 -25.72
C PRO A 529 3.83 -35.27 -25.99
N ALA A 530 3.34 -35.78 -27.12
CA ALA A 530 3.53 -37.17 -27.51
C ALA A 530 5.02 -37.56 -27.61
N HIS A 531 5.87 -36.67 -28.10
CA HIS A 531 7.29 -36.95 -28.23
C HIS A 531 8.01 -36.96 -26.89
N TYR A 532 7.95 -35.86 -26.09
CA TYR A 532 8.73 -35.84 -24.85
C TYR A 532 8.16 -36.76 -23.77
N MET A 533 6.84 -37.01 -23.74
CA MET A 533 6.25 -37.96 -22.79
C MET A 533 6.62 -39.41 -23.13
N THR A 534 6.80 -39.75 -24.44
CA THR A 534 7.35 -41.06 -24.85
C THR A 534 8.74 -41.27 -24.23
N GLU A 535 9.60 -40.23 -24.24
CA GLU A 535 10.93 -40.30 -23.64
C GLU A 535 10.85 -40.39 -22.10
N VAL A 536 9.92 -39.66 -21.46
CA VAL A 536 9.66 -39.72 -20.03
C VAL A 536 9.19 -41.12 -19.60
N ILE A 537 8.30 -41.75 -20.37
CA ILE A 537 7.86 -43.13 -20.12
C ILE A 537 9.02 -44.11 -20.37
N GLY A 538 9.81 -43.90 -21.43
CA GLY A 538 10.98 -44.68 -21.74
C GLY A 538 12.03 -44.68 -20.60
N GLN A 539 12.25 -43.54 -19.94
CA GLN A 539 13.13 -43.47 -18.77
C GLN A 539 12.61 -44.31 -17.60
N CYS A 540 11.29 -44.40 -17.39
CA CYS A 540 10.71 -45.25 -16.35
C CYS A 540 10.96 -46.74 -16.63
N ASN A 541 10.93 -47.14 -17.91
CA ASN A 541 11.20 -48.51 -18.31
C ASN A 541 12.70 -48.86 -18.20
N THR A 542 13.57 -47.94 -18.60
CA THR A 542 15.04 -48.16 -18.64
C THR A 542 15.73 -47.85 -17.31
N LYS A 543 15.03 -47.22 -16.37
CA LYS A 543 15.56 -46.70 -15.09
C LYS A 543 16.71 -45.69 -15.25
N LYS A 544 16.81 -45.03 -16.41
CA LYS A 544 17.84 -44.01 -16.71
C LYS A 544 17.17 -42.64 -16.77
N PRO A 545 17.42 -41.72 -15.82
CA PRO A 545 16.78 -40.43 -15.79
C PRO A 545 17.30 -39.53 -16.95
N VAL A 546 16.39 -39.00 -17.74
CA VAL A 546 16.64 -38.00 -18.79
C VAL A 546 15.92 -36.69 -18.44
N TYR A 547 14.63 -36.76 -18.09
CA TYR A 547 13.80 -35.62 -17.73
C TYR A 547 13.46 -35.70 -16.21
N GLY A 548 14.19 -34.97 -15.40
CA GLY A 548 14.03 -35.05 -13.94
C GLY A 548 14.40 -36.41 -13.36
N GLY A 549 13.99 -36.65 -12.11
CA GLY A 549 14.38 -37.84 -11.35
C GLY A 549 13.34 -38.96 -11.30
N ILE A 550 12.16 -38.81 -11.95
CA ILE A 550 11.08 -39.80 -11.85
C ILE A 550 11.37 -40.98 -12.79
N ILE A 551 11.68 -42.12 -12.21
CA ILE A 551 12.00 -43.36 -12.95
C ILE A 551 11.02 -44.52 -12.66
N GLU A 552 9.94 -44.26 -11.97
CA GLU A 552 8.90 -45.21 -11.62
C GLU A 552 7.55 -44.78 -12.20
N GLN A 553 6.85 -45.71 -12.86
CA GLN A 553 5.57 -45.38 -13.54
C GLN A 553 4.50 -44.89 -12.57
N ASP A 554 4.39 -45.50 -11.37
CA ASP A 554 3.41 -45.09 -10.36
C ASP A 554 3.65 -43.66 -9.87
N ARG A 555 4.93 -43.28 -9.67
CA ARG A 555 5.30 -41.90 -9.31
C ARG A 555 5.08 -40.91 -10.44
N LEU A 556 5.28 -41.34 -11.70
CA LEU A 556 4.96 -40.52 -12.86
C LEU A 556 3.44 -40.26 -12.93
N ALA A 557 2.62 -41.31 -12.78
CA ALA A 557 1.16 -41.20 -12.79
C ALA A 557 0.68 -40.25 -11.67
N GLU A 558 1.25 -40.38 -10.45
CA GLU A 558 0.96 -39.48 -9.33
C GLU A 558 1.35 -38.03 -9.66
N ASN A 559 2.55 -37.78 -10.20
CA ASN A 559 3.02 -36.43 -10.57
C ASN A 559 2.13 -35.80 -11.65
N LEU A 560 1.70 -36.56 -12.64
CA LEU A 560 0.76 -36.08 -13.68
C LEU A 560 -0.58 -35.68 -13.05
N LYS A 561 -1.10 -36.50 -12.14
CA LYS A 561 -2.36 -36.20 -11.39
C LYS A 561 -2.20 -34.96 -10.53
N GLN A 562 -1.08 -34.81 -9.79
CA GLN A 562 -0.80 -33.62 -8.97
C GLN A 562 -0.82 -32.33 -9.82
N ASN A 563 -0.31 -32.39 -11.05
CA ASN A 563 -0.27 -31.27 -11.99
C ASN A 563 -1.52 -31.13 -12.86
N CYS A 564 -2.59 -31.88 -12.56
CA CYS A 564 -3.85 -31.87 -13.30
C CYS A 564 -3.65 -32.12 -14.80
N ILE A 565 -2.79 -33.07 -15.15
CA ILE A 565 -2.57 -33.48 -16.53
C ILE A 565 -3.67 -34.48 -16.92
N PRO A 566 -4.41 -34.23 -18.03
CA PRO A 566 -5.44 -35.14 -18.51
C PRO A 566 -4.88 -36.49 -18.95
N ASP A 567 -5.66 -37.55 -18.80
CA ASP A 567 -5.34 -38.87 -19.32
C ASP A 567 -5.14 -38.80 -20.84
N GLY A 568 -4.19 -39.60 -21.37
CA GLY A 568 -3.85 -39.63 -22.79
C GLY A 568 -2.91 -38.50 -23.23
N PHE A 569 -2.44 -37.66 -22.31
CA PHE A 569 -1.53 -36.55 -22.63
C PHE A 569 -0.26 -37.02 -23.35
N GLU A 570 0.20 -38.21 -23.04
CA GLU A 570 1.37 -38.86 -23.67
C GLU A 570 1.21 -39.17 -25.14
N SER A 571 0.01 -39.05 -25.70
CA SER A 571 -0.30 -39.25 -27.12
C SER A 571 -0.81 -37.99 -27.83
N MET A 572 -0.88 -36.85 -27.10
CA MET A 572 -1.49 -35.64 -27.64
C MET A 572 -0.56 -34.90 -28.61
N GLU A 573 -1.15 -34.43 -29.70
CA GLU A 573 -0.54 -33.59 -30.72
C GLU A 573 -1.30 -32.28 -30.90
N ILE A 574 -0.92 -31.43 -31.86
CA ILE A 574 -1.50 -30.09 -32.06
C ILE A 574 -3.02 -30.08 -32.15
N GLY A 575 -3.60 -31.11 -32.81
CA GLY A 575 -5.07 -31.23 -32.93
C GLY A 575 -5.81 -31.36 -31.61
N ASP A 576 -5.14 -31.85 -30.59
CA ASP A 576 -5.73 -32.08 -29.26
C ASP A 576 -5.64 -30.88 -28.32
N TYR A 577 -4.91 -29.83 -28.72
CA TYR A 577 -4.57 -28.70 -27.83
C TYR A 577 -5.79 -28.04 -27.20
N GLN A 578 -6.87 -27.79 -27.96
CA GLN A 578 -8.07 -27.15 -27.40
C GLN A 578 -8.84 -28.06 -26.43
N ALA A 579 -8.93 -29.34 -26.76
CA ALA A 579 -9.54 -30.34 -25.87
C ALA A 579 -8.72 -30.52 -24.59
N PHE A 580 -7.38 -30.53 -24.70
CA PHE A 580 -6.47 -30.53 -23.57
C PHE A 580 -6.71 -29.33 -22.62
N LEU A 581 -6.77 -28.10 -23.17
CA LEU A 581 -7.01 -26.90 -22.37
C LEU A 581 -8.33 -26.98 -21.62
N GLN A 582 -9.40 -27.43 -22.30
CA GLN A 582 -10.71 -27.57 -21.67
C GLN A 582 -10.68 -28.60 -20.54
N ARG A 583 -10.18 -29.80 -20.81
CA ARG A 583 -10.12 -30.88 -19.82
C ARG A 583 -9.24 -30.50 -18.62
N ARG A 584 -8.11 -29.84 -18.87
CA ARG A 584 -7.24 -29.41 -17.78
C ARG A 584 -7.88 -28.33 -16.90
N ARG A 585 -8.65 -27.38 -17.48
CA ARG A 585 -9.42 -26.39 -16.67
C ARG A 585 -10.42 -27.08 -15.75
N GLU A 586 -11.07 -28.15 -16.20
CA GLU A 586 -11.98 -28.94 -15.37
C GLU A 586 -11.25 -29.59 -14.19
N LEU A 587 -10.11 -30.23 -14.45
CA LEU A 587 -9.28 -30.85 -13.41
C LEU A 587 -8.73 -29.82 -12.41
N MET A 588 -8.30 -28.66 -12.89
CA MET A 588 -7.85 -27.55 -12.04
C MET A 588 -9.01 -27.03 -11.15
N ALA A 589 -10.22 -26.87 -11.71
CA ALA A 589 -11.37 -26.43 -10.96
C ALA A 589 -11.77 -27.44 -9.88
N GLU A 590 -11.73 -28.74 -10.21
CA GLU A 590 -11.98 -29.82 -9.25
C GLU A 590 -10.95 -29.82 -8.12
N LYS A 591 -9.66 -29.64 -8.43
CA LYS A 591 -8.59 -29.53 -7.43
C LYS A 591 -8.80 -28.33 -6.50
N ILE A 592 -9.20 -27.18 -7.03
CA ILE A 592 -9.52 -25.99 -6.22
C ILE A 592 -10.73 -26.27 -5.32
N HIS A 593 -11.74 -26.99 -5.80
CA HIS A 593 -12.91 -27.38 -5.01
C HIS A 593 -12.53 -28.31 -3.86
N GLN A 594 -11.79 -29.39 -4.15
CA GLN A 594 -11.28 -30.31 -3.12
C GLN A 594 -10.43 -29.60 -2.06
N TYR A 595 -9.57 -28.67 -2.50
CA TYR A 595 -8.82 -27.80 -1.58
C TYR A 595 -9.78 -27.00 -0.67
N TYR A 596 -10.77 -26.32 -1.23
CA TYR A 596 -11.73 -25.52 -0.47
C TYR A 596 -12.47 -26.34 0.57
N ASP A 597 -12.89 -27.54 0.22
CA ASP A 597 -13.57 -28.47 1.14
C ASP A 597 -12.66 -28.92 2.28
N SER A 598 -11.37 -29.00 2.04
CA SER A 598 -10.37 -29.42 3.03
C SER A 598 -10.03 -28.34 4.09
N LEU A 599 -10.48 -27.08 3.91
CA LEU A 599 -10.23 -25.98 4.82
C LEU A 599 -11.14 -26.03 6.05
#